data_13eda8090e9579cc7b648a595c7d2b5f
#
_entry.id   13eda8090e9579cc7b648a595c7d2b5f
#
_cell.length_a   1.000
_cell.length_b   1.000
_cell.length_c   1.000
_cell.angle_alpha   90.00
_cell.angle_beta   90.00
_cell.angle_gamma   90.00
#
_symmetry.space_group_name_H-M   'P 1'
#
loop_
_entity.id
_entity.type
_entity.pdbx_description
1 polymer ?
#
loop_
_entity_poly.entity_id
_entity_poly.type
_entity_poly.pdbx_seq_one_letter_code
_entity_poly.pdbx_strand_id
1 'polypeptide(L)'
;MELSIYNIKGEVTDKKVTLDDSIFGIEPNDHVIWLDVKHYMANQRQGTHKTKERSEITGSTRKLIRQKGSGGARRGDIKSPVLVGGGRVFGPKPRDYGFKLNKKEKVLARKSALSLKAKNNAIVIVEDFEFDAPKTKSFVELTKKLQLADKKVLFVLPGQNKNVYLSARNLGRVNVITASDINTYKIMDCAGLVLTESSVAAIDNLFKVRGEKQ
;
A
#
# COMPACT_ATOMS: atom_id res chain seq x y z
N MET A 1 25.04 -10.10 1.47
CA MET A 1 25.12 -8.97 2.44
C MET A 1 24.88 -9.50 3.83
N GLU A 2 25.73 -9.17 4.84
CA GLU A 2 25.57 -9.64 6.23
C GLU A 2 25.06 -8.52 7.11
N LEU A 3 24.07 -8.82 7.97
CA LEU A 3 23.53 -7.89 8.96
C LEU A 3 23.55 -8.52 10.34
N SER A 4 23.82 -7.69 11.36
CA SER A 4 23.77 -8.12 12.76
C SER A 4 22.32 -8.20 13.24
N ILE A 5 22.06 -9.14 14.15
CA ILE A 5 20.74 -9.32 14.76
C ILE A 5 20.70 -8.50 16.06
N TYR A 6 19.56 -7.85 16.30
CA TYR A 6 19.26 -7.14 17.53
C TYR A 6 18.34 -7.98 18.43
N ASN A 7 18.54 -7.90 19.72
CA ASN A 7 17.61 -8.48 20.69
C ASN A 7 16.43 -7.52 20.96
N ILE A 8 15.43 -7.95 21.72
CA ILE A 8 14.27 -7.13 22.14
C ILE A 8 14.71 -5.90 22.95
N LYS A 9 15.89 -5.95 23.59
CA LYS A 9 16.45 -4.82 24.35
C LYS A 9 17.14 -3.77 23.46
N GLY A 10 17.31 -4.04 22.17
CA GLY A 10 17.98 -3.15 21.21
C GLY A 10 19.50 -3.28 21.22
N GLU A 11 20.05 -4.32 21.82
CA GLU A 11 21.48 -4.62 21.84
C GLU A 11 21.83 -5.52 20.65
N VAL A 12 23.00 -5.34 20.08
CA VAL A 12 23.51 -6.17 18.99
C VAL A 12 23.93 -7.53 19.56
N THR A 13 23.45 -8.61 18.96
CA THR A 13 23.88 -9.98 19.31
C THR A 13 25.07 -10.40 18.45
N ASP A 14 25.80 -11.43 18.88
CA ASP A 14 26.94 -12.00 18.13
C ASP A 14 26.48 -12.75 16.85
N LYS A 15 25.17 -12.97 16.71
CA LYS A 15 24.59 -13.64 15.55
C LYS A 15 24.49 -12.71 14.35
N LYS A 16 24.80 -13.23 13.17
CA LYS A 16 24.63 -12.55 11.89
C LYS A 16 23.72 -13.35 10.97
N VAL A 17 22.92 -12.66 10.17
CA VAL A 17 22.12 -13.25 9.11
C VAL A 17 22.67 -12.79 7.76
N THR A 18 22.84 -13.75 6.85
CA THR A 18 23.19 -13.47 5.46
C THR A 18 21.92 -13.26 4.64
N LEU A 19 21.78 -12.10 4.01
CA LEU A 19 20.70 -11.82 3.06
C LEU A 19 21.09 -12.32 1.68
N ASP A 20 20.16 -12.98 0.98
CA ASP A 20 20.37 -13.50 -0.38
C ASP A 20 20.51 -12.34 -1.39
N ASP A 21 21.65 -12.26 -2.06
CA ASP A 21 21.94 -11.21 -3.05
C ASP A 21 20.99 -11.28 -4.27
N SER A 22 20.39 -12.43 -4.54
CA SER A 22 19.39 -12.59 -5.59
C SER A 22 18.06 -11.85 -5.30
N ILE A 23 17.86 -11.41 -4.05
CA ILE A 23 16.67 -10.71 -3.58
C ILE A 23 17.00 -9.29 -3.14
N PHE A 24 18.06 -9.13 -2.32
CA PHE A 24 18.42 -7.86 -1.69
C PHE A 24 19.58 -7.13 -2.41
N GLY A 25 20.29 -7.80 -3.31
CA GLY A 25 21.46 -7.27 -4.01
C GLY A 25 21.21 -6.87 -5.47
N ILE A 26 19.99 -6.98 -5.97
CA ILE A 26 19.68 -6.64 -7.36
C ILE A 26 19.71 -5.12 -7.59
N GLU A 27 19.95 -4.71 -8.83
CA GLU A 27 19.81 -3.29 -9.23
C GLU A 27 18.32 -2.91 -9.19
N PRO A 28 17.93 -1.89 -8.38
CA PRO A 28 16.54 -1.47 -8.29
C PRO A 28 16.00 -0.89 -9.59
N ASN A 29 14.81 -1.31 -9.99
CA ASN A 29 14.09 -0.76 -11.14
C ASN A 29 12.91 0.11 -10.66
N ASP A 30 13.10 1.43 -10.66
CA ASP A 30 12.13 2.40 -10.16
C ASP A 30 10.82 2.39 -10.94
N HIS A 31 10.86 2.14 -12.25
CA HIS A 31 9.66 2.09 -13.09
C HIS A 31 8.75 0.93 -12.69
N VAL A 32 9.31 -0.25 -12.43
CA VAL A 32 8.54 -1.43 -12.03
C VAL A 32 7.98 -1.27 -10.61
N ILE A 33 8.74 -0.65 -9.70
CA ILE A 33 8.26 -0.28 -8.36
C ILE A 33 7.04 0.65 -8.49
N TRP A 34 7.15 1.72 -9.31
CA TRP A 34 6.06 2.67 -9.54
C TRP A 34 4.81 2.00 -10.12
N LEU A 35 4.97 1.10 -11.10
CA LEU A 35 3.87 0.36 -11.70
C LEU A 35 3.11 -0.50 -10.68
N ASP A 36 3.82 -1.23 -9.82
CA ASP A 36 3.19 -2.10 -8.82
C ASP A 36 2.50 -1.29 -7.71
N VAL A 37 3.10 -0.18 -7.27
CA VAL A 37 2.46 0.77 -6.34
C VAL A 37 1.20 1.37 -6.95
N LYS A 38 1.26 1.83 -8.21
CA LYS A 38 0.10 2.35 -8.95
C LYS A 38 -1.02 1.30 -9.08
N HIS A 39 -0.65 0.07 -9.42
CA HIS A 39 -1.58 -1.06 -9.49
C HIS A 39 -2.26 -1.32 -8.14
N TYR A 40 -1.49 -1.35 -7.04
CA TYR A 40 -2.02 -1.54 -5.70
C TYR A 40 -3.03 -0.45 -5.31
N MET A 41 -2.66 0.82 -5.50
CA MET A 41 -3.52 1.97 -5.20
C MET A 41 -4.78 2.01 -6.08
N ALA A 42 -4.66 1.67 -7.37
CA ALA A 42 -5.79 1.63 -8.30
C ALA A 42 -6.82 0.57 -7.90
N ASN A 43 -6.38 -0.60 -7.46
CA ASN A 43 -7.25 -1.69 -7.03
C ASN A 43 -8.01 -1.41 -5.72
N GLN A 44 -7.59 -0.41 -4.94
CA GLN A 44 -8.32 0.03 -3.73
C GLN A 44 -9.50 0.95 -4.05
N ARG A 45 -9.58 1.48 -5.28
CA ARG A 45 -10.64 2.42 -5.67
C ARG A 45 -11.89 1.67 -6.08
N GLN A 46 -13.03 1.98 -5.46
CA GLN A 46 -14.33 1.41 -5.86
C GLN A 46 -14.91 2.04 -7.13
N GLY A 47 -14.64 3.32 -7.38
CA GLY A 47 -15.09 4.03 -8.58
C GLY A 47 -16.60 4.18 -8.73
N THR A 48 -17.36 4.18 -7.65
CA THR A 48 -18.84 4.22 -7.67
C THR A 48 -19.45 5.61 -7.82
N HIS A 49 -18.62 6.68 -7.88
CA HIS A 49 -19.09 8.04 -8.00
C HIS A 49 -19.73 8.28 -9.37
N LYS A 50 -20.89 8.94 -9.35
CA LYS A 50 -21.69 9.25 -10.53
C LYS A 50 -22.34 10.62 -10.39
N THR A 51 -22.41 11.36 -11.48
CA THR A 51 -23.24 12.57 -11.59
C THR A 51 -24.51 12.28 -12.35
N LYS A 52 -25.59 12.98 -12.03
CA LYS A 52 -26.85 12.85 -12.73
C LYS A 52 -26.79 13.56 -14.08
N GLU A 53 -27.06 12.81 -15.13
CA GLU A 53 -27.22 13.32 -16.47
C GLU A 53 -28.61 13.97 -16.63
N ARG A 54 -28.83 14.71 -17.71
CA ARG A 54 -30.05 15.42 -17.97
C ARG A 54 -31.32 14.52 -17.98
N SER A 55 -31.20 13.26 -18.39
CA SER A 55 -32.27 12.28 -18.37
C SER A 55 -32.60 11.77 -16.94
N GLU A 56 -31.66 11.84 -16.02
CA GLU A 56 -31.78 11.28 -14.66
C GLU A 56 -32.28 12.32 -13.64
N ILE A 57 -32.23 13.59 -13.97
CA ILE A 57 -32.74 14.65 -13.08
C ILE A 57 -34.27 14.68 -13.14
N THR A 58 -34.89 14.82 -11.98
CA THR A 58 -36.32 15.03 -11.83
C THR A 58 -36.66 16.46 -12.28
N GLY A 59 -37.66 16.60 -13.14
CA GLY A 59 -38.09 17.89 -13.65
C GLY A 59 -38.91 17.75 -14.93
N SER A 60 -39.61 18.80 -15.30
CA SER A 60 -40.44 18.86 -16.52
C SER A 60 -39.58 18.78 -17.77
N THR A 61 -40.06 18.04 -18.76
CA THR A 61 -39.51 18.03 -20.12
C THR A 61 -40.14 19.05 -21.03
N ARG A 62 -41.14 19.80 -20.53
CA ARG A 62 -41.83 20.85 -21.28
C ARG A 62 -40.85 21.97 -21.65
N LYS A 63 -41.04 22.54 -22.85
CA LYS A 63 -40.33 23.74 -23.31
C LYS A 63 -40.66 24.92 -22.39
N LEU A 64 -39.62 25.57 -21.82
CA LEU A 64 -39.79 26.64 -20.83
C LEU A 64 -40.36 27.92 -21.40
N ILE A 65 -39.94 28.31 -22.63
CA ILE A 65 -40.26 29.59 -23.25
C ILE A 65 -40.69 29.35 -24.69
N ARG A 66 -41.60 30.18 -25.22
CA ARG A 66 -41.99 30.15 -26.63
C ARG A 66 -40.78 30.31 -27.53
N GLN A 67 -40.86 29.72 -28.74
CA GLN A 67 -39.72 29.68 -29.68
C GLN A 67 -39.29 31.08 -30.14
N LYS A 68 -40.24 31.99 -30.33
CA LYS A 68 -40.03 33.38 -30.77
C LYS A 68 -40.97 34.32 -30.02
N GLY A 69 -40.69 35.63 -30.04
CA GLY A 69 -41.56 36.67 -29.46
C GLY A 69 -41.32 36.95 -27.97
N SER A 70 -40.30 36.35 -27.33
CA SER A 70 -39.97 36.59 -25.93
C SER A 70 -38.78 37.54 -25.71
N GLY A 71 -38.08 37.96 -26.75
CA GLY A 71 -36.88 38.80 -26.66
C GLY A 71 -35.65 38.14 -25.99
N GLY A 72 -35.83 36.96 -25.39
CA GLY A 72 -34.79 36.25 -24.69
C GLY A 72 -34.19 35.07 -25.46
N ALA A 73 -33.18 34.44 -24.89
CA ALA A 73 -32.54 33.26 -25.47
C ALA A 73 -33.53 32.08 -25.57
N ARG A 74 -33.43 31.30 -26.65
CA ARG A 74 -34.23 30.09 -26.85
C ARG A 74 -33.84 29.04 -25.82
N ARG A 75 -34.83 28.52 -25.10
CA ARG A 75 -34.60 27.50 -24.05
C ARG A 75 -35.46 26.27 -24.30
N GLY A 76 -34.89 25.10 -24.07
CA GLY A 76 -35.60 23.82 -24.09
C GLY A 76 -36.26 23.54 -22.73
N ASP A 77 -36.00 22.34 -22.20
CA ASP A 77 -36.50 21.90 -20.90
C ASP A 77 -35.64 22.43 -19.73
N ILE A 78 -36.18 22.35 -18.52
CA ILE A 78 -35.50 22.79 -17.29
C ILE A 78 -34.27 21.93 -16.93
N LYS A 79 -34.20 20.70 -17.44
CA LYS A 79 -33.13 19.76 -17.18
C LYS A 79 -31.84 20.03 -17.97
N SER A 80 -31.88 21.00 -18.89
CA SER A 80 -30.72 21.33 -19.73
C SER A 80 -29.50 21.70 -18.89
N PRO A 81 -28.31 21.19 -19.24
CA PRO A 81 -27.07 21.49 -18.48
C PRO A 81 -26.66 22.96 -18.54
N VAL A 82 -27.22 23.75 -19.44
CA VAL A 82 -27.01 25.21 -19.56
C VAL A 82 -27.73 25.99 -18.44
N LEU A 83 -28.74 25.37 -17.82
CA LEU A 83 -29.53 25.99 -16.76
C LEU A 83 -28.99 25.63 -15.38
N VAL A 84 -29.15 26.55 -14.44
CA VAL A 84 -28.83 26.27 -13.01
C VAL A 84 -29.77 25.16 -12.53
N GLY A 85 -29.20 24.13 -11.91
CA GLY A 85 -29.96 22.94 -11.49
C GLY A 85 -30.17 21.89 -12.58
N GLY A 86 -29.68 22.12 -13.82
CA GLY A 86 -29.72 21.14 -14.91
C GLY A 86 -28.72 19.99 -14.73
N GLY A 87 -28.77 19.00 -15.63
CA GLY A 87 -27.89 17.83 -15.63
C GLY A 87 -26.44 18.18 -15.85
N ARG A 88 -25.55 17.33 -15.32
CA ARG A 88 -24.09 17.47 -15.54
C ARG A 88 -23.70 16.86 -16.88
N VAL A 89 -23.00 17.62 -17.74
CA VAL A 89 -22.38 17.12 -18.98
C VAL A 89 -20.95 16.64 -18.66
N PHE A 90 -20.55 15.51 -19.23
CA PHE A 90 -19.24 14.91 -19.06
C PHE A 90 -18.80 14.71 -17.60
N GLY A 91 -19.77 14.52 -16.71
CA GLY A 91 -19.48 14.21 -15.32
C GLY A 91 -18.96 12.77 -15.14
N PRO A 92 -18.41 12.44 -13.95
CA PRO A 92 -17.93 11.11 -13.69
C PRO A 92 -19.03 10.07 -13.79
N LYS A 93 -18.69 8.92 -14.38
CA LYS A 93 -19.51 7.70 -14.41
C LYS A 93 -18.81 6.60 -13.65
N PRO A 94 -19.53 5.65 -13.02
CA PRO A 94 -18.93 4.51 -12.36
C PRO A 94 -18.02 3.77 -13.33
N ARG A 95 -16.79 3.51 -12.90
CA ARG A 95 -15.81 2.75 -13.69
C ARG A 95 -14.86 1.98 -12.79
N ASP A 96 -14.33 0.88 -13.29
CA ASP A 96 -13.21 0.19 -12.70
C ASP A 96 -11.90 0.94 -13.03
N TYR A 97 -11.07 1.12 -12.01
CA TYR A 97 -9.73 1.72 -12.13
C TYR A 97 -8.64 0.67 -12.16
N GLY A 98 -8.97 -0.59 -11.87
CA GLY A 98 -8.03 -1.70 -11.82
C GLY A 98 -7.41 -1.97 -13.19
N PHE A 99 -6.16 -2.40 -13.17
CA PHE A 99 -5.46 -2.94 -14.33
C PHE A 99 -4.62 -4.15 -13.90
N LYS A 100 -4.29 -5.02 -14.85
CA LYS A 100 -3.53 -6.25 -14.58
C LYS A 100 -2.05 -5.99 -14.77
N LEU A 101 -1.23 -6.49 -13.83
CA LEU A 101 0.23 -6.50 -13.93
C LEU A 101 0.72 -7.96 -13.96
N ASN A 102 1.75 -8.26 -14.75
CA ASN A 102 2.30 -9.59 -14.88
C ASN A 102 2.93 -10.09 -13.56
N LYS A 103 2.89 -11.40 -13.33
CA LYS A 103 3.44 -12.01 -12.10
C LYS A 103 4.95 -11.74 -11.96
N LYS A 104 5.72 -11.85 -13.06
CA LYS A 104 7.16 -11.60 -13.08
C LYS A 104 7.50 -10.14 -12.72
N GLU A 105 6.74 -9.18 -13.25
CA GLU A 105 6.89 -7.75 -12.91
C GLU A 105 6.63 -7.48 -11.42
N LYS A 106 5.58 -8.08 -10.84
CA LYS A 106 5.30 -7.96 -9.39
C LYS A 106 6.41 -8.54 -8.51
N VAL A 107 7.02 -9.66 -8.92
CA VAL A 107 8.16 -10.25 -8.22
C VAL A 107 9.38 -9.33 -8.32
N LEU A 108 9.69 -8.84 -9.51
CA LEU A 108 10.79 -7.91 -9.74
C LEU A 108 10.61 -6.61 -8.95
N ALA A 109 9.39 -6.05 -8.90
CA ALA A 109 9.06 -4.86 -8.12
C ALA A 109 9.37 -5.04 -6.63
N ARG A 110 8.96 -6.18 -6.05
CA ARG A 110 9.21 -6.47 -4.63
C ARG A 110 10.70 -6.64 -4.34
N LYS A 111 11.42 -7.38 -5.18
CA LYS A 111 12.87 -7.54 -5.06
C LYS A 111 13.58 -6.18 -5.18
N SER A 112 13.22 -5.35 -6.17
CA SER A 112 13.75 -4.01 -6.34
C SER A 112 13.52 -3.11 -5.11
N ALA A 113 12.31 -3.17 -4.52
CA ALA A 113 12.00 -2.40 -3.31
C ALA A 113 12.81 -2.87 -2.09
N LEU A 114 13.01 -4.18 -1.91
CA LEU A 114 13.85 -4.74 -0.84
C LEU A 114 15.32 -4.36 -1.04
N SER A 115 15.84 -4.46 -2.26
CA SER A 115 17.19 -4.06 -2.60
C SER A 115 17.43 -2.57 -2.36
N LEU A 116 16.45 -1.70 -2.68
CA LEU A 116 16.52 -0.27 -2.38
C LEU A 116 16.61 0.00 -0.87
N LYS A 117 15.84 -0.75 -0.05
CA LYS A 117 15.92 -0.66 1.42
C LYS A 117 17.26 -1.13 1.96
N ALA A 118 17.83 -2.20 1.38
CA ALA A 118 19.17 -2.68 1.73
C ALA A 118 20.26 -1.65 1.40
N LYS A 119 20.24 -1.07 0.21
CA LYS A 119 21.17 0.01 -0.20
C LYS A 119 21.12 1.22 0.74
N ASN A 120 19.94 1.57 1.22
CA ASN A 120 19.74 2.71 2.11
C ASN A 120 20.00 2.38 3.59
N ASN A 121 20.50 1.19 3.93
CA ASN A 121 20.70 0.71 5.31
C ASN A 121 19.44 0.88 6.19
N ALA A 122 18.27 0.70 5.59
CA ALA A 122 16.98 0.87 6.25
C ALA A 122 16.39 -0.46 6.77
N ILE A 123 17.16 -1.55 6.72
CA ILE A 123 16.77 -2.87 7.19
C ILE A 123 17.40 -3.13 8.56
N VAL A 124 16.58 -3.54 9.50
CA VAL A 124 17.00 -3.97 10.85
C VAL A 124 16.50 -5.38 11.07
N ILE A 125 17.37 -6.29 11.56
CA ILE A 125 17.00 -7.67 11.87
C ILE A 125 16.88 -7.80 13.38
N VAL A 126 15.79 -8.41 13.86
CA VAL A 126 15.52 -8.65 15.28
C VAL A 126 15.31 -10.14 15.50
N GLU A 127 15.74 -10.64 16.64
CA GLU A 127 15.41 -12.01 17.06
C GLU A 127 13.90 -12.24 17.06
N ASP A 128 13.48 -13.48 16.88
CA ASP A 128 12.05 -13.82 16.97
C ASP A 128 11.54 -13.54 18.38
N PHE A 129 10.41 -12.88 18.47
CA PHE A 129 9.82 -12.48 19.75
C PHE A 129 8.31 -12.72 19.78
N GLU A 130 7.82 -12.98 20.96
CA GLU A 130 6.41 -13.10 21.25
C GLU A 130 6.03 -12.27 22.47
N PHE A 131 4.78 -11.83 22.50
CA PHE A 131 4.22 -11.15 23.67
C PHE A 131 3.19 -12.06 24.33
N ASP A 132 3.30 -12.27 25.63
CA ASP A 132 2.33 -13.06 26.42
C ASP A 132 0.94 -12.42 26.40
N ALA A 133 0.91 -11.09 26.45
CA ALA A 133 -0.33 -10.29 26.39
C ALA A 133 -0.20 -9.13 25.41
N PRO A 134 -1.32 -8.72 24.75
CA PRO A 134 -1.31 -7.59 23.85
C PRO A 134 -1.19 -6.26 24.62
N LYS A 135 0.00 -5.64 24.62
CA LYS A 135 0.29 -4.37 25.26
C LYS A 135 1.00 -3.42 24.30
N THR A 136 0.39 -2.27 24.02
CA THR A 136 0.98 -1.23 23.16
C THR A 136 2.25 -0.62 23.75
N LYS A 137 2.32 -0.50 25.08
CA LYS A 137 3.48 0.05 25.79
C LYS A 137 4.76 -0.74 25.52
N SER A 138 4.68 -2.07 25.58
CA SER A 138 5.82 -2.94 25.28
C SER A 138 6.32 -2.78 23.86
N PHE A 139 5.39 -2.59 22.89
CA PHE A 139 5.77 -2.35 21.50
C PHE A 139 6.42 -0.97 21.30
N VAL A 140 5.95 0.07 21.97
CA VAL A 140 6.57 1.41 21.96
C VAL A 140 7.98 1.37 22.55
N GLU A 141 8.19 0.62 23.62
CA GLU A 141 9.53 0.44 24.22
C GLU A 141 10.49 -0.26 23.24
N LEU A 142 10.02 -1.27 22.52
CA LEU A 142 10.79 -1.95 21.48
C LEU A 142 11.21 -0.97 20.37
N THR A 143 10.27 -0.18 19.83
CA THR A 143 10.57 0.77 18.75
C THR A 143 11.52 1.89 19.20
N LYS A 144 11.44 2.32 20.46
CA LYS A 144 12.38 3.30 21.04
C LYS A 144 13.78 2.72 21.16
N LYS A 145 13.91 1.49 21.65
CA LYS A 145 15.20 0.80 21.81
C LYS A 145 15.91 0.58 20.46
N LEU A 146 15.13 0.29 19.41
CA LEU A 146 15.64 0.18 18.05
C LEU A 146 15.90 1.53 17.36
N GLN A 147 15.71 2.67 18.06
CA GLN A 147 15.87 4.04 17.50
C GLN A 147 14.98 4.34 16.29
N LEU A 148 13.79 3.74 16.26
CA LEU A 148 12.83 3.83 15.16
C LEU A 148 11.52 4.55 15.55
N ALA A 149 11.45 5.16 16.74
CA ALA A 149 10.22 5.71 17.30
C ALA A 149 9.59 6.81 16.42
N ASP A 150 10.40 7.64 15.77
CA ASP A 150 9.92 8.76 14.95
C ASP A 150 9.73 8.40 13.47
N LYS A 151 10.15 7.22 13.06
CA LYS A 151 10.09 6.74 11.69
C LYS A 151 8.82 5.90 11.47
N LYS A 152 8.35 5.86 10.22
CA LYS A 152 7.33 4.91 9.82
C LYS A 152 7.98 3.54 9.61
N VAL A 153 7.57 2.56 10.39
CA VAL A 153 8.24 1.25 10.46
C VAL A 153 7.30 0.14 10.03
N LEU A 154 7.83 -0.80 9.27
CA LEU A 154 7.17 -2.02 8.86
C LEU A 154 7.85 -3.22 9.55
N PHE A 155 7.11 -3.90 10.41
CA PHE A 155 7.55 -5.17 11.00
C PHE A 155 7.06 -6.34 10.15
N VAL A 156 7.94 -7.25 9.83
CA VAL A 156 7.63 -8.48 9.08
C VAL A 156 7.88 -9.68 9.97
N LEU A 157 6.83 -10.44 10.21
CA LEU A 157 6.85 -11.66 11.02
C LEU A 157 6.83 -12.90 10.11
N PRO A 158 7.35 -14.06 10.53
CA PRO A 158 7.31 -15.29 9.76
C PRO A 158 5.87 -15.78 9.55
N GLY A 159 5.02 -15.63 10.57
CA GLY A 159 3.62 -16.04 10.59
C GLY A 159 2.73 -15.05 11.34
N GLN A 160 1.46 -15.38 11.46
CA GLN A 160 0.49 -14.55 12.19
C GLN A 160 0.72 -14.67 13.70
N ASN A 161 1.04 -13.55 14.36
CA ASN A 161 1.06 -13.43 15.81
C ASN A 161 0.03 -12.38 16.25
N LYS A 162 -1.07 -12.86 16.83
CA LYS A 162 -2.21 -12.03 17.24
C LYS A 162 -1.82 -10.99 18.29
N ASN A 163 -1.00 -11.38 19.28
CA ASN A 163 -0.61 -10.50 20.37
C ASN A 163 0.28 -9.35 19.89
N VAL A 164 1.23 -9.64 19.00
CA VAL A 164 2.11 -8.62 18.39
C VAL A 164 1.30 -7.67 17.51
N TYR A 165 0.39 -8.20 16.67
CA TYR A 165 -0.47 -7.39 15.82
C TYR A 165 -1.37 -6.44 16.63
N LEU A 166 -2.04 -6.95 17.68
CA LEU A 166 -2.91 -6.14 18.54
C LEU A 166 -2.12 -5.07 19.31
N SER A 167 -0.88 -5.37 19.71
CA SER A 167 0.01 -4.43 20.39
C SER A 167 0.46 -3.27 19.49
N ALA A 168 0.64 -3.53 18.18
CA ALA A 168 1.14 -2.55 17.22
C ALA A 168 0.03 -1.73 16.54
N ARG A 169 -1.15 -2.33 16.33
CA ARG A 169 -2.25 -1.81 15.52
C ARG A 169 -2.67 -0.36 15.83
N ASN A 170 -2.64 0.04 17.10
CA ASN A 170 -3.01 1.40 17.53
C ASN A 170 -1.93 2.46 17.24
N LEU A 171 -0.72 2.04 16.86
CA LEU A 171 0.39 2.95 16.60
C LEU A 171 0.35 3.40 15.14
N GLY A 172 0.08 4.68 14.87
CA GLY A 172 -0.13 5.20 13.51
C GLY A 172 1.11 5.13 12.59
N ARG A 173 2.31 4.98 13.16
CA ARG A 173 3.57 4.89 12.40
C ARG A 173 4.14 3.48 12.30
N VAL A 174 3.44 2.49 12.85
CA VAL A 174 3.90 1.10 12.87
C VAL A 174 2.91 0.23 12.14
N ASN A 175 3.41 -0.58 11.20
CA ASN A 175 2.66 -1.61 10.53
C ASN A 175 3.29 -2.98 10.79
N VAL A 176 2.48 -3.99 11.04
CA VAL A 176 2.91 -5.38 11.19
C VAL A 176 2.27 -6.23 10.12
N ILE A 177 3.07 -7.01 9.42
CA ILE A 177 2.63 -7.94 8.37
C ILE A 177 3.33 -9.28 8.51
N THR A 178 2.77 -10.28 7.85
CA THR A 178 3.45 -11.57 7.67
C THR A 178 4.36 -11.55 6.44
N ALA A 179 5.37 -12.40 6.40
CA ALA A 179 6.27 -12.53 5.25
C ALA A 179 5.52 -12.87 3.96
N SER A 180 4.41 -13.63 4.05
CA SER A 180 3.55 -13.97 2.91
C SER A 180 2.84 -12.76 2.30
N ASP A 181 2.50 -11.76 3.12
CA ASP A 181 1.71 -10.56 2.75
C ASP A 181 2.59 -9.37 2.36
N ILE A 182 3.90 -9.59 2.26
CA ILE A 182 4.83 -8.54 1.86
C ILE A 182 4.50 -8.04 0.46
N ASN A 183 4.33 -6.73 0.31
CA ASN A 183 4.04 -6.09 -0.96
C ASN A 183 4.87 -4.82 -1.15
N THR A 184 5.06 -4.44 -2.41
CA THR A 184 5.89 -3.28 -2.80
C THR A 184 5.42 -1.98 -2.16
N TYR A 185 4.10 -1.77 -2.07
CA TYR A 185 3.53 -0.56 -1.47
C TYR A 185 3.94 -0.42 0.00
N LYS A 186 3.77 -1.45 0.82
CA LYS A 186 4.12 -1.41 2.25
C LYS A 186 5.63 -1.26 2.47
N ILE A 187 6.47 -1.90 1.63
CA ILE A 187 7.92 -1.74 1.68
C ILE A 187 8.32 -0.28 1.38
N MET A 188 7.74 0.34 0.35
CA MET A 188 8.06 1.71 -0.02
C MET A 188 7.50 2.75 0.96
N ASP A 189 6.33 2.48 1.54
CA ASP A 189 5.64 3.36 2.48
C ASP A 189 6.34 3.50 3.84
N CYS A 190 7.18 2.55 4.24
CA CYS A 190 7.95 2.61 5.50
C CYS A 190 9.32 3.29 5.29
N ALA A 191 9.82 3.96 6.32
CA ALA A 191 11.19 4.46 6.40
C ALA A 191 12.16 3.38 6.88
N GLY A 192 11.74 2.57 7.87
CA GLY A 192 12.50 1.44 8.39
C GLY A 192 11.77 0.12 8.18
N LEU A 193 12.50 -0.91 7.75
CA LEU A 193 12.01 -2.28 7.59
C LEU A 193 12.63 -3.14 8.68
N VAL A 194 11.80 -3.70 9.56
CA VAL A 194 12.25 -4.60 10.63
C VAL A 194 11.84 -6.02 10.26
N LEU A 195 12.81 -6.89 10.13
CA LEU A 195 12.62 -8.31 9.82
C LEU A 195 12.93 -9.12 11.08
N THR A 196 12.12 -10.11 11.41
CA THR A 196 12.52 -11.13 12.39
C THR A 196 13.43 -12.17 11.73
N GLU A 197 14.28 -12.83 12.51
CA GLU A 197 15.24 -13.84 12.02
C GLU A 197 14.55 -14.88 11.14
N SER A 198 13.48 -15.50 11.62
CA SER A 198 12.70 -16.49 10.87
C SER A 198 11.96 -15.92 9.66
N SER A 199 11.64 -14.61 9.65
CA SER A 199 10.98 -13.99 8.51
C SER A 199 11.88 -13.85 7.29
N VAL A 200 13.21 -13.74 7.48
CA VAL A 200 14.17 -13.71 6.37
C VAL A 200 14.12 -15.02 5.59
N ALA A 201 14.22 -16.15 6.29
CA ALA A 201 14.10 -17.46 5.66
C ALA A 201 12.73 -17.67 4.96
N ALA A 202 11.66 -17.15 5.56
CA ALA A 202 10.32 -17.20 4.94
C ALA A 202 10.22 -16.37 3.65
N ILE A 203 10.87 -15.20 3.61
CA ILE A 203 10.97 -14.35 2.42
C ILE A 203 11.75 -15.07 1.32
N ASP A 204 12.92 -15.64 1.65
CA ASP A 204 13.76 -16.35 0.69
C ASP A 204 12.99 -17.51 0.05
N ASN A 205 12.29 -18.32 0.85
CA ASN A 205 11.46 -19.41 0.37
C ASN A 205 10.32 -18.91 -0.54
N LEU A 206 9.69 -17.81 -0.20
CA LEU A 206 8.59 -17.22 -0.97
C LEU A 206 9.05 -16.80 -2.38
N PHE A 207 10.26 -16.28 -2.52
CA PHE A 207 10.81 -15.88 -3.82
C PHE A 207 11.37 -17.07 -4.61
N LYS A 208 11.94 -18.10 -3.96
CA LYS A 208 12.39 -19.35 -4.60
C LYS A 208 11.21 -20.10 -5.19
N VAL A 209 10.17 -20.39 -4.41
CA VAL A 209 8.96 -21.11 -4.86
C VAL A 209 8.23 -20.36 -5.99
N ARG A 210 8.26 -19.04 -6.00
CA ARG A 210 7.65 -18.24 -7.09
C ARG A 210 8.53 -18.17 -8.34
N GLY A 211 9.84 -18.39 -8.22
CA GLY A 211 10.79 -18.50 -9.34
C GLY A 211 10.70 -19.85 -10.06
N GLU A 212 10.51 -20.94 -9.34
CA GLU A 212 10.45 -22.30 -9.88
C GLU A 212 9.13 -22.67 -10.59
N LYS A 213 8.03 -21.97 -10.28
CA LYS A 213 6.72 -22.18 -10.91
C LYS A 213 6.53 -21.40 -12.23
N GLN A 214 7.62 -21.07 -12.88
CA GLN A 214 7.71 -20.37 -14.16
C GLN A 214 8.46 -21.19 -15.20
#